data_b37963cd3af44a0ab0687ce85361ef2d
#
_entry.id   b37963cd3af44a0ab0687ce85361ef2d
#
_cell.length_a   1.000
_cell.length_b   1.000
_cell.length_c   1.000
_cell.angle_alpha   90.00
_cell.angle_beta   90.00
_cell.angle_gamma   90.00
#
_symmetry.space_group_name_H-M   'P 1'
#
loop_
_entity.id
_entity.type
_entity.pdbx_description
1 polymer ?
#
loop_
_entity_poly.entity_id
_entity_poly.type
_entity_poly.pdbx_seq_one_letter_code
_entity_poly.pdbx_strand_id
1 'polypeptide(L)'
;MPDDGSIQIGRLAVERGYATQKDLDLCLKVQAQLGGRHNLGALLVHRGLVTEAQLQELLELQSERNAARPAPGSLGGASAPPPFSPRGSPPPPPDDITNPGLTAIPPSRISAPARPAPAIAPPAAPPGASSRPPPARASAPRPGSNLSSGPVGAGAARILTILEAAEKRGASDVHFHPGQPLALRSGGRLLIGTTAALDARDVDTQLRELLTPALREKFSAEMSLDLLVTTPSGLRARGNLYVTNTGTNATFRLVRRTAPTLAELGLPDQLKSFIDYAQGMVLVTGLAGSGKTTTLAALVNLIAEERAEHVLCLEDPVEIIHPAKKALVNQRQVGRDTGSFARALRGALREDPDVIVVGDLRDGETISLAVTAAETGHLVLGSMNTASAVRAISRILGAFPPAQQTQVRSMVSESLHGVITQRLIPTIDGGRAVALELLVITPAIGNLIRDDKMFQVRSAMQTGKSQGMRTMDDSLREMVLSGRVAPDEAKRVAENPALIPNGPGKV
;
A
#
# COMPACT_ATOMS: atom_id res chain seq x y z
N MET A 1 -4.58 -22.47 -3.15
CA MET A 1 -4.74 -23.87 -3.56
C MET A 1 -3.52 -24.24 -4.38
N PRO A 2 -2.96 -25.44 -4.27
CA PRO A 2 -1.89 -25.86 -5.16
C PRO A 2 -2.41 -25.86 -6.60
N ASP A 3 -1.56 -25.42 -7.53
CA ASP A 3 -1.83 -25.35 -8.95
C ASP A 3 -2.18 -26.75 -9.50
N ASP A 4 -3.19 -26.84 -10.37
CA ASP A 4 -3.70 -28.10 -10.93
C ASP A 4 -2.58 -28.91 -11.61
N GLY A 5 -1.60 -28.23 -12.21
CA GLY A 5 -0.39 -28.83 -12.79
C GLY A 5 0.54 -29.47 -11.76
N SER A 6 0.68 -28.91 -10.56
CA SER A 6 1.51 -29.45 -9.49
C SER A 6 0.92 -30.73 -8.91
N ILE A 7 -0.40 -30.81 -8.76
CA ILE A 7 -1.10 -32.02 -8.27
C ILE A 7 -0.94 -33.15 -9.27
N GLN A 8 -0.96 -32.83 -10.58
CA GLN A 8 -0.83 -33.83 -11.65
C GLN A 8 0.57 -34.46 -11.69
N ILE A 9 1.66 -33.70 -11.52
CA ILE A 9 3.04 -34.19 -11.43
C ILE A 9 3.19 -35.13 -10.22
N GLY A 10 2.63 -34.76 -9.06
CA GLY A 10 2.67 -35.60 -7.85
C GLY A 10 1.99 -36.97 -8.04
N ARG A 11 0.83 -36.98 -8.70
CA ARG A 11 0.11 -38.22 -9.02
C ARG A 11 0.92 -39.10 -9.99
N LEU A 12 1.51 -38.52 -11.01
CA LEU A 12 2.37 -39.25 -11.95
C LEU A 12 3.60 -39.86 -11.28
N ALA A 13 4.21 -39.14 -10.30
CA ALA A 13 5.32 -39.69 -9.53
C ALA A 13 4.93 -40.89 -8.70
N VAL A 14 3.72 -40.93 -8.13
CA VAL A 14 3.18 -42.05 -7.40
C VAL A 14 2.80 -43.22 -8.35
N GLU A 15 2.15 -42.94 -9.48
CA GLU A 15 1.80 -43.94 -10.51
C GLU A 15 3.03 -44.65 -11.08
N ARG A 16 4.18 -43.93 -11.22
CA ARG A 16 5.45 -44.47 -11.70
C ARG A 16 6.29 -45.14 -10.58
N GLY A 17 5.82 -45.11 -9.32
CA GLY A 17 6.50 -45.71 -8.18
C GLY A 17 7.76 -44.95 -7.73
N TYR A 18 7.94 -43.68 -8.16
CA TYR A 18 9.07 -42.83 -7.75
C TYR A 18 8.87 -42.25 -6.36
N ALA A 19 7.63 -42.08 -5.90
CA ALA A 19 7.28 -41.58 -4.57
C ALA A 19 6.07 -42.36 -4.01
N THR A 20 5.93 -42.42 -2.68
CA THR A 20 4.72 -42.95 -2.06
C THR A 20 3.66 -41.85 -1.85
N GLN A 21 2.39 -42.25 -1.65
CA GLN A 21 1.33 -41.29 -1.35
C GLN A 21 1.63 -40.47 -0.08
N LYS A 22 2.29 -41.10 0.92
CA LYS A 22 2.70 -40.42 2.16
C LYS A 22 3.76 -39.35 1.90
N ASP A 23 4.71 -39.59 1.00
CA ASP A 23 5.75 -38.62 0.60
C ASP A 23 5.13 -37.46 -0.14
N LEU A 24 4.16 -37.71 -1.03
CA LEU A 24 3.42 -36.70 -1.74
C LEU A 24 2.64 -35.79 -0.77
N ASP A 25 1.90 -36.37 0.17
CA ASP A 25 1.14 -35.61 1.17
C ASP A 25 2.05 -34.74 2.04
N LEU A 26 3.25 -35.23 2.35
CA LEU A 26 4.25 -34.46 3.09
C LEU A 26 4.81 -33.32 2.27
N CYS A 27 5.12 -33.52 0.98
CA CYS A 27 5.57 -32.44 0.08
C CYS A 27 4.49 -31.37 -0.15
N LEU A 28 3.21 -31.77 -0.27
CA LEU A 28 2.08 -30.85 -0.37
C LEU A 28 1.89 -30.01 0.91
N LYS A 29 2.07 -30.61 2.10
CA LYS A 29 2.05 -29.86 3.38
C LYS A 29 3.18 -28.84 3.44
N VAL A 30 4.39 -29.20 3.03
CA VAL A 30 5.53 -28.29 2.99
C VAL A 30 5.31 -27.16 1.97
N GLN A 31 4.78 -27.49 0.78
CA GLN A 31 4.41 -26.50 -0.23
C GLN A 31 3.39 -25.49 0.31
N ALA A 32 2.37 -25.97 1.03
CA ALA A 32 1.38 -25.12 1.67
C ALA A 32 1.98 -24.21 2.76
N GLN A 33 2.90 -24.72 3.57
CA GLN A 33 3.61 -23.94 4.60
C GLN A 33 4.54 -22.87 4.00
N LEU A 34 5.13 -23.14 2.82
CA LEU A 34 5.97 -22.21 2.07
C LEU A 34 5.16 -21.24 1.20
N GLY A 35 3.84 -21.15 1.39
CA GLY A 35 2.96 -20.21 0.69
C GLY A 35 2.77 -20.51 -0.80
N GLY A 36 2.93 -21.76 -1.24
CA GLY A 36 2.67 -22.18 -2.62
C GLY A 36 3.70 -21.71 -3.67
N ARG A 37 4.77 -21.04 -3.25
CA ARG A 37 5.78 -20.45 -4.15
C ARG A 37 6.78 -21.43 -4.77
N HIS A 38 6.82 -22.66 -4.28
CA HIS A 38 7.73 -23.68 -4.77
C HIS A 38 6.98 -24.72 -5.61
N ASN A 39 7.53 -25.03 -6.79
CA ASN A 39 7.00 -26.07 -7.66
C ASN A 39 7.15 -27.44 -6.95
N LEU A 40 6.07 -28.25 -6.93
CA LEU A 40 6.08 -29.57 -6.28
C LEU A 40 7.16 -30.51 -6.85
N GLY A 41 7.42 -30.45 -8.17
CA GLY A 41 8.49 -31.19 -8.80
C GLY A 41 9.87 -30.85 -8.22
N ALA A 42 10.16 -29.58 -7.98
CA ALA A 42 11.39 -29.13 -7.34
C ALA A 42 11.53 -29.63 -5.89
N LEU A 43 10.42 -29.69 -5.15
CA LEU A 43 10.40 -30.22 -3.77
C LEU A 43 10.64 -31.72 -3.73
N LEU A 44 10.11 -32.49 -4.70
CA LEU A 44 10.35 -33.92 -4.83
C LEU A 44 11.84 -34.23 -5.12
N VAL A 45 12.49 -33.43 -6.00
CA VAL A 45 13.93 -33.55 -6.30
C VAL A 45 14.76 -33.15 -5.07
N HIS A 46 14.47 -32.03 -4.45
CA HIS A 46 15.21 -31.53 -3.27
C HIS A 46 15.18 -32.53 -2.08
N ARG A 47 14.10 -33.32 -1.97
CA ARG A 47 13.97 -34.38 -0.96
C ARG A 47 14.58 -35.72 -1.39
N GLY A 48 15.14 -35.81 -2.58
CA GLY A 48 15.73 -37.01 -3.11
C GLY A 48 14.73 -38.14 -3.42
N LEU A 49 13.43 -37.80 -3.54
CA LEU A 49 12.36 -38.73 -3.88
C LEU A 49 12.29 -39.04 -5.37
N VAL A 50 12.73 -38.06 -6.17
CA VAL A 50 12.76 -38.11 -7.65
C VAL A 50 14.08 -37.52 -8.11
N THR A 51 14.74 -38.08 -9.10
CA THR A 51 15.93 -37.49 -9.74
C THR A 51 15.51 -36.43 -10.77
N GLU A 52 16.42 -35.54 -11.17
CA GLU A 52 16.13 -34.55 -12.22
C GLU A 52 15.72 -35.20 -13.55
N ALA A 53 16.33 -36.34 -13.93
CA ALA A 53 15.96 -37.08 -15.13
C ALA A 53 14.53 -37.64 -15.03
N GLN A 54 14.15 -38.18 -13.87
CA GLN A 54 12.79 -38.65 -13.61
C GLN A 54 11.77 -37.53 -13.57
N LEU A 55 12.15 -36.33 -13.09
CA LEU A 55 11.28 -35.17 -13.16
C LEU A 55 11.03 -34.72 -14.59
N GLN A 56 12.04 -34.76 -15.47
CA GLN A 56 11.84 -34.47 -16.89
C GLN A 56 10.90 -35.45 -17.57
N GLU A 57 11.05 -36.76 -17.30
CA GLU A 57 10.11 -37.80 -17.78
C GLU A 57 8.67 -37.52 -17.32
N LEU A 58 8.47 -37.12 -16.06
CA LEU A 58 7.15 -36.77 -15.54
C LEU A 58 6.54 -35.53 -16.21
N LEU A 59 7.35 -34.54 -16.54
CA LEU A 59 6.91 -33.35 -17.26
C LEU A 59 6.52 -33.66 -18.72
N GLU A 60 7.26 -34.53 -19.41
CA GLU A 60 6.92 -35.00 -20.75
C GLU A 60 5.58 -35.76 -20.74
N LEU A 61 5.40 -36.70 -19.82
CA LEU A 61 4.15 -37.45 -19.66
C LEU A 61 2.97 -36.54 -19.32
N GLN A 62 3.20 -35.48 -18.55
CA GLN A 62 2.18 -34.48 -18.26
C GLN A 62 1.77 -33.71 -19.50
N SER A 63 2.75 -33.33 -20.33
CA SER A 63 2.51 -32.63 -21.60
C SER A 63 1.73 -33.49 -22.61
N GLU A 64 2.07 -34.78 -22.72
CA GLU A 64 1.36 -35.76 -23.57
C GLU A 64 -0.09 -35.97 -23.11
N ARG A 65 -0.33 -36.13 -21.80
CA ARG A 65 -1.70 -36.22 -21.24
C ARG A 65 -2.52 -34.97 -21.44
N ASN A 66 -1.90 -33.78 -21.37
CA ASN A 66 -2.58 -32.52 -21.64
C ASN A 66 -2.89 -32.34 -23.12
N ALA A 67 -2.03 -32.82 -24.03
CA ALA A 67 -2.25 -32.80 -25.48
C ALA A 67 -3.34 -33.81 -25.93
N ALA A 68 -3.49 -34.93 -25.21
CA ALA A 68 -4.51 -35.96 -25.46
C ALA A 68 -5.91 -35.63 -24.88
N ARG A 69 -6.06 -34.51 -24.15
CA ARG A 69 -7.36 -34.04 -23.62
C ARG A 69 -8.12 -33.32 -24.72
N PRO A 70 -9.29 -33.77 -25.16
CA PRO A 70 -10.06 -33.07 -26.18
C PRO A 70 -10.45 -31.68 -25.63
N ALA A 71 -10.29 -30.65 -26.47
CA ALA A 71 -10.70 -29.29 -26.15
C ALA A 71 -12.16 -29.27 -25.71
N PRO A 72 -12.54 -28.52 -24.66
CA PRO A 72 -13.94 -28.39 -24.27
C PRO A 72 -14.67 -27.57 -25.35
N GLY A 73 -15.43 -28.27 -26.25
CA GLY A 73 -16.23 -27.58 -27.26
C GLY A 73 -16.36 -28.29 -28.61
N SER A 74 -16.65 -29.61 -28.65
CA SER A 74 -17.26 -30.17 -29.86
C SER A 74 -18.23 -31.29 -29.47
N LEU A 75 -19.41 -30.90 -29.04
CA LEU A 75 -20.58 -31.78 -29.13
C LEU A 75 -21.38 -31.40 -30.37
N GLY A 76 -21.49 -32.40 -31.22
CA GLY A 76 -22.02 -32.34 -32.56
C GLY A 76 -23.47 -31.88 -32.67
N GLY A 77 -23.78 -31.51 -33.88
CA GLY A 77 -25.03 -30.97 -34.43
C GLY A 77 -26.31 -31.50 -33.85
N ALA A 78 -27.12 -30.55 -33.46
CA ALA A 78 -28.56 -30.67 -33.45
C ALA A 78 -29.12 -29.47 -34.23
N SER A 79 -29.93 -29.80 -35.20
CA SER A 79 -30.62 -28.97 -36.20
C SER A 79 -31.25 -27.68 -35.61
N ALA A 80 -31.05 -26.58 -36.31
CA ALA A 80 -31.71 -25.30 -36.07
C ALA A 80 -33.25 -25.42 -36.13
N PRO A 81 -33.98 -24.81 -35.19
CA PRO A 81 -35.43 -24.61 -35.33
C PRO A 81 -35.70 -23.44 -36.30
N PRO A 82 -36.87 -23.45 -37.01
CA PRO A 82 -37.20 -22.46 -38.02
C PRO A 82 -37.49 -21.07 -37.42
N PRO A 83 -37.48 -19.99 -38.25
CA PRO A 83 -37.60 -18.62 -37.78
C PRO A 83 -39.04 -18.32 -37.30
N PHE A 84 -39.16 -17.74 -36.12
CA PHE A 84 -40.44 -17.24 -35.60
C PHE A 84 -40.82 -15.91 -36.28
N SER A 85 -42.00 -15.89 -36.86
CA SER A 85 -42.71 -14.71 -37.35
C SER A 85 -43.33 -13.92 -36.18
N PRO A 86 -43.36 -12.59 -36.23
CA PRO A 86 -43.93 -11.80 -35.14
C PRO A 86 -45.46 -11.78 -35.21
N ARG A 87 -46.11 -12.23 -34.18
CA ARG A 87 -47.57 -12.00 -34.00
C ARG A 87 -47.85 -11.63 -32.53
N GLY A 88 -48.59 -10.54 -32.38
CA GLY A 88 -49.59 -10.34 -31.34
C GLY A 88 -49.13 -9.51 -30.14
N SER A 89 -49.67 -8.32 -30.06
CA SER A 89 -49.69 -7.45 -28.88
C SER A 89 -50.31 -8.16 -27.67
N PRO A 90 -49.85 -7.89 -26.44
CA PRO A 90 -50.46 -8.44 -25.24
C PRO A 90 -51.83 -7.79 -24.96
N PRO A 91 -52.77 -8.54 -24.35
CA PRO A 91 -54.07 -8.02 -23.95
C PRO A 91 -53.95 -7.07 -22.74
N PRO A 92 -54.94 -6.14 -22.57
CA PRO A 92 -54.96 -5.21 -21.44
C PRO A 92 -55.28 -5.94 -20.12
N PRO A 93 -54.87 -5.35 -18.95
CA PRO A 93 -55.16 -5.93 -17.65
C PRO A 93 -56.67 -5.80 -17.31
N PRO A 94 -57.23 -6.72 -16.51
CA PRO A 94 -58.64 -6.65 -16.09
C PRO A 94 -58.81 -5.59 -14.99
N ASP A 95 -59.93 -4.86 -15.12
CA ASP A 95 -60.45 -3.88 -14.18
C ASP A 95 -60.96 -4.54 -12.88
N ASP A 96 -60.88 -3.75 -11.81
CA ASP A 96 -61.68 -3.77 -10.59
C ASP A 96 -61.74 -5.03 -9.71
N ILE A 97 -61.05 -4.92 -8.55
CA ILE A 97 -61.62 -5.41 -7.29
C ILE A 97 -61.54 -4.29 -6.27
N THR A 98 -62.61 -3.60 -6.05
CA THR A 98 -62.89 -2.72 -4.91
C THR A 98 -62.90 -3.51 -3.63
N ASN A 99 -62.05 -3.14 -2.68
CA ASN A 99 -62.12 -3.62 -1.31
C ASN A 99 -62.49 -2.45 -0.38
N PRO A 100 -63.66 -2.48 0.27
CA PRO A 100 -64.06 -1.44 1.20
C PRO A 100 -63.60 -1.75 2.62
N GLY A 101 -62.93 -0.77 3.24
CA GLY A 101 -62.85 -0.73 4.70
C GLY A 101 -61.49 -0.73 5.33
N LEU A 102 -60.86 0.45 5.40
CA LEU A 102 -59.99 0.79 6.49
C LEU A 102 -60.16 2.29 6.80
N THR A 103 -60.79 2.54 7.93
CA THR A 103 -61.03 3.84 8.56
C THR A 103 -59.71 4.58 8.84
N ALA A 104 -59.69 5.86 8.45
CA ALA A 104 -58.60 6.79 8.71
C ALA A 104 -58.41 7.00 10.24
N ILE A 105 -57.18 6.85 10.70
CA ILE A 105 -56.73 7.25 12.03
C ILE A 105 -56.25 8.71 11.93
N PRO A 106 -56.74 9.63 12.79
CA PRO A 106 -56.28 11.02 12.77
C PRO A 106 -54.85 11.17 13.31
N PRO A 107 -54.08 12.19 12.87
CA PRO A 107 -52.71 12.38 13.28
C PRO A 107 -52.62 12.79 14.75
N SER A 108 -51.94 11.97 15.55
CA SER A 108 -51.59 12.27 16.93
C SER A 108 -50.53 13.38 16.98
N ARG A 109 -50.81 14.38 17.80
CA ARG A 109 -49.96 15.53 18.08
C ARG A 109 -48.57 15.08 18.56
N ILE A 110 -47.52 15.60 17.91
CA ILE A 110 -46.15 15.49 18.35
C ILE A 110 -45.99 16.33 19.64
N SER A 111 -45.84 15.68 20.76
CA SER A 111 -45.46 16.30 22.04
C SER A 111 -44.01 16.69 22.03
N ALA A 112 -43.69 17.90 22.47
CA ALA A 112 -42.35 18.44 22.65
C ALA A 112 -41.47 17.57 23.57
N PRO A 113 -40.13 17.57 23.40
CA PRO A 113 -39.24 16.78 24.24
C PRO A 113 -39.20 17.29 25.66
N ALA A 114 -39.32 16.36 26.61
CA ALA A 114 -39.24 16.61 28.04
C ALA A 114 -37.83 17.09 28.47
N ARG A 115 -37.78 18.06 29.35
CA ARG A 115 -36.57 18.55 30.04
C ARG A 115 -35.82 17.38 30.70
N PRO A 116 -34.47 17.35 30.69
CA PRO A 116 -33.71 16.36 31.43
C PRO A 116 -33.88 16.59 32.97
N ALA A 117 -34.05 15.50 33.67
CA ALA A 117 -34.09 15.46 35.12
C ALA A 117 -32.71 15.80 35.71
N PRO A 118 -32.63 16.39 36.92
CA PRO A 118 -31.36 16.77 37.55
C PRO A 118 -30.54 15.51 37.89
N ALA A 119 -29.23 15.57 37.60
CA ALA A 119 -28.27 14.53 37.91
C ALA A 119 -28.20 14.27 39.42
N ILE A 120 -28.36 13.01 39.83
CA ILE A 120 -28.12 12.52 41.17
C ILE A 120 -26.61 12.48 41.38
N ALA A 121 -26.11 13.26 42.36
CA ALA A 121 -24.72 13.23 42.76
C ALA A 121 -24.35 11.86 43.38
N PRO A 122 -23.15 11.32 43.10
CA PRO A 122 -22.69 10.09 43.72
C PRO A 122 -22.45 10.30 45.26
N PRO A 123 -22.65 9.28 46.09
CA PRO A 123 -22.42 9.37 47.51
C PRO A 123 -20.94 9.59 47.86
N ALA A 124 -20.68 10.43 48.84
CA ALA A 124 -19.35 10.75 49.34
C ALA A 124 -18.65 9.51 49.90
N ALA A 125 -17.39 9.33 49.55
CA ALA A 125 -16.51 8.29 50.06
C ALA A 125 -16.12 8.57 51.53
N PRO A 126 -15.93 7.52 52.38
CA PRO A 126 -15.53 7.71 53.77
C PRO A 126 -14.08 8.22 53.86
N PRO A 127 -13.75 9.03 54.88
CA PRO A 127 -12.40 9.55 55.06
C PRO A 127 -11.47 8.49 55.67
N GLY A 128 -10.32 8.30 55.07
CA GLY A 128 -9.19 7.64 55.73
C GLY A 128 -8.66 6.37 55.05
N ALA A 129 -7.94 6.53 53.94
CA ALA A 129 -6.85 5.63 53.59
C ALA A 129 -5.86 6.42 52.71
N SER A 130 -4.70 6.76 53.28
CA SER A 130 -3.58 7.35 52.56
C SER A 130 -3.02 6.31 51.60
N SER A 131 -3.41 6.33 50.34
CA SER A 131 -2.80 5.53 49.29
C SER A 131 -1.55 6.24 48.79
N ARG A 132 -0.42 5.79 49.29
CA ARG A 132 0.90 6.03 48.68
C ARG A 132 0.81 5.53 47.25
N PRO A 133 1.18 6.33 46.24
CA PRO A 133 1.18 5.84 44.85
C PRO A 133 2.15 4.64 44.76
N PRO A 134 1.79 3.58 44.03
CA PRO A 134 2.71 2.48 43.80
C PRO A 134 3.96 3.01 43.10
N PRO A 135 5.17 2.47 43.42
CA PRO A 135 6.38 2.88 42.73
C PRO A 135 6.17 2.65 41.25
N ALA A 136 6.52 3.66 40.43
CA ALA A 136 6.51 3.57 38.99
C ALA A 136 7.26 2.29 38.60
N ARG A 137 6.55 1.30 38.07
CA ARG A 137 7.19 0.15 37.43
C ARG A 137 8.07 0.74 36.34
N ALA A 138 9.39 0.57 36.51
CA ALA A 138 10.34 0.81 35.46
C ALA A 138 9.81 0.07 34.24
N SER A 139 9.39 0.82 33.23
CA SER A 139 8.95 0.26 31.95
C SER A 139 10.12 -0.51 31.41
N ALA A 140 9.96 -1.83 31.24
CA ALA A 140 10.91 -2.66 30.55
C ALA A 140 11.25 -1.99 29.22
N PRO A 141 12.53 -1.98 28.78
CA PRO A 141 12.90 -1.37 27.52
C PRO A 141 12.07 -2.00 26.41
N ARG A 142 11.31 -1.17 25.68
CA ARG A 142 10.50 -1.62 24.56
C ARG A 142 11.45 -2.21 23.50
N PRO A 143 11.25 -3.43 23.01
CA PRO A 143 12.02 -3.97 21.91
C PRO A 143 11.70 -3.13 20.67
N GLY A 144 12.63 -2.34 20.17
CA GLY A 144 12.39 -1.57 18.96
C GLY A 144 13.15 -0.26 18.75
N SER A 145 14.11 0.12 19.58
CA SER A 145 15.14 1.06 19.12
C SER A 145 16.20 0.26 18.39
N ASN A 146 16.28 0.39 17.09
CA ASN A 146 17.29 -0.30 16.27
C ASN A 146 18.71 0.23 16.47
N LEU A 147 18.93 1.06 17.48
CA LEU A 147 20.25 1.55 17.90
C LEU A 147 20.56 1.04 19.29
N SER A 148 21.81 0.68 19.52
CA SER A 148 22.34 0.43 20.85
C SER A 148 22.19 1.71 21.69
N SER A 149 21.54 1.63 22.85
CA SER A 149 21.53 2.72 23.85
C SER A 149 22.86 2.84 24.60
N GLY A 150 23.91 2.14 24.14
CA GLY A 150 25.27 2.23 24.64
C GLY A 150 26.12 3.28 23.91
N PRO A 151 27.34 3.56 24.36
CA PRO A 151 28.23 4.47 23.67
C PRO A 151 28.42 3.99 22.21
N VAL A 152 28.11 4.88 21.26
CA VAL A 152 28.28 4.61 19.84
C VAL A 152 29.78 4.44 19.56
N GLY A 153 30.18 3.29 19.00
CA GLY A 153 31.56 3.06 18.59
C GLY A 153 32.04 4.11 17.58
N ALA A 154 33.34 4.33 17.52
CA ALA A 154 33.94 5.36 16.65
C ALA A 154 33.56 5.14 15.16
N GLY A 155 33.50 3.89 14.74
CA GLY A 155 33.09 3.53 13.37
C GLY A 155 31.63 3.84 13.07
N ALA A 156 30.72 3.50 14.00
CA ALA A 156 29.32 3.87 13.89
C ALA A 156 29.14 5.39 13.88
N ALA A 157 29.83 6.13 14.73
CA ALA A 157 29.80 7.60 14.74
C ALA A 157 30.23 8.19 13.38
N ARG A 158 31.23 7.59 12.73
CA ARG A 158 31.69 8.02 11.41
C ARG A 158 30.62 7.85 10.34
N ILE A 159 29.91 6.70 10.33
CA ILE A 159 28.81 6.48 9.41
C ILE A 159 27.70 7.52 9.63
N LEU A 160 27.29 7.75 10.89
CA LEU A 160 26.27 8.74 11.22
C LEU A 160 26.65 10.15 10.74
N THR A 161 27.93 10.54 10.92
CA THR A 161 28.44 11.83 10.42
C THR A 161 28.40 11.91 8.89
N ILE A 162 28.72 10.81 8.19
CA ILE A 162 28.64 10.77 6.72
C ILE A 162 27.19 10.94 6.25
N LEU A 163 26.22 10.30 6.92
CA LEU A 163 24.79 10.44 6.58
C LEU A 163 24.32 11.90 6.75
N GLU A 164 24.72 12.57 7.83
CA GLU A 164 24.39 14.00 8.05
C GLU A 164 25.06 14.92 7.02
N ALA A 165 26.30 14.64 6.65
CA ALA A 165 27.00 15.39 5.62
C ALA A 165 26.35 15.20 4.22
N ALA A 166 25.86 13.99 3.95
CA ALA A 166 25.15 13.68 2.72
C ALA A 166 23.77 14.38 2.65
N GLU A 167 23.03 14.45 3.79
CA GLU A 167 21.80 15.21 3.90
C GLU A 167 22.00 16.68 3.52
N LYS A 168 23.03 17.32 4.11
CA LYS A 168 23.37 18.73 3.82
C LYS A 168 23.72 18.98 2.37
N ARG A 169 24.16 17.97 1.62
CA ARG A 169 24.43 18.02 0.17
C ARG A 169 23.22 17.67 -0.69
N GLY A 170 22.05 17.46 -0.09
CA GLY A 170 20.82 17.10 -0.80
C GLY A 170 20.82 15.69 -1.38
N ALA A 171 21.64 14.78 -0.83
CA ALA A 171 21.62 13.39 -1.22
C ALA A 171 20.32 12.71 -0.75
N SER A 172 19.80 11.79 -1.56
CA SER A 172 18.70 10.91 -1.20
C SER A 172 19.15 9.57 -0.66
N ASP A 173 20.28 9.05 -1.17
CA ASP A 173 20.83 7.76 -0.77
C ASP A 173 22.37 7.85 -0.63
N VAL A 174 22.92 7.06 0.29
CA VAL A 174 24.36 6.92 0.54
C VAL A 174 24.73 5.45 0.39
N HIS A 175 25.74 5.17 -0.43
CA HIS A 175 26.16 3.82 -0.77
C HIS A 175 27.57 3.55 -0.25
N PHE A 176 27.74 2.52 0.57
CA PHE A 176 28.99 1.99 1.07
C PHE A 176 29.29 0.67 0.36
N HIS A 177 30.22 0.70 -0.60
CA HIS A 177 30.65 -0.47 -1.36
C HIS A 177 32.16 -0.65 -1.21
N PRO A 178 32.64 -1.73 -0.56
CA PRO A 178 34.06 -2.02 -0.49
C PRO A 178 34.72 -2.07 -1.87
N GLY A 179 35.91 -1.53 -1.98
CA GLY A 179 36.65 -1.44 -3.25
C GLY A 179 36.22 -0.29 -4.16
N GLN A 180 35.24 0.51 -3.76
CA GLN A 180 34.78 1.71 -4.47
C GLN A 180 34.81 2.94 -3.54
N PRO A 181 34.97 4.16 -4.06
CA PRO A 181 34.74 5.36 -3.27
C PRO A 181 33.29 5.44 -2.77
N LEU A 182 33.06 6.20 -1.69
CA LEU A 182 31.70 6.48 -1.22
C LEU A 182 30.86 7.09 -2.35
N ALA A 183 29.68 6.55 -2.59
CA ALA A 183 28.79 7.05 -3.61
C ALA A 183 27.51 7.64 -3.00
N LEU A 184 27.02 8.72 -3.59
CA LEU A 184 25.81 9.43 -3.18
C LEU A 184 24.83 9.44 -4.34
N ARG A 185 23.52 9.34 -4.04
CA ARG A 185 22.48 9.63 -5.02
C ARG A 185 21.91 11.01 -4.74
N SER A 186 21.94 11.90 -5.73
CA SER A 186 21.33 13.23 -5.65
C SER A 186 20.59 13.55 -6.94
N GLY A 187 19.39 14.10 -6.85
CA GLY A 187 18.55 14.37 -8.03
C GLY A 187 18.23 13.14 -8.90
N GLY A 188 18.30 11.93 -8.32
CA GLY A 188 18.13 10.65 -9.05
C GLY A 188 19.43 10.11 -9.70
N ARG A 189 20.50 10.90 -9.78
CA ARG A 189 21.79 10.51 -10.36
C ARG A 189 22.73 9.96 -9.29
N LEU A 190 23.46 8.90 -9.63
CA LEU A 190 24.51 8.36 -8.78
C LEU A 190 25.81 9.16 -9.02
N LEU A 191 26.34 9.72 -7.95
CA LEU A 191 27.58 10.48 -7.92
C LEU A 191 28.62 9.66 -7.16
N ILE A 192 29.68 9.23 -7.84
CA ILE A 192 30.80 8.50 -7.22
C ILE A 192 31.78 9.53 -6.66
N GLY A 193 32.15 9.40 -5.39
CA GLY A 193 33.12 10.30 -4.74
C GLY A 193 34.52 10.19 -5.37
N THR A 194 35.34 11.20 -5.13
CA THR A 194 36.73 11.26 -5.58
C THR A 194 37.73 10.82 -4.47
N THR A 195 37.21 10.32 -3.33
CA THR A 195 38.02 9.82 -2.22
C THR A 195 38.61 8.45 -2.54
N ALA A 196 39.54 7.98 -1.70
CA ALA A 196 40.04 6.61 -1.82
C ALA A 196 38.90 5.58 -1.73
N ALA A 197 39.11 4.43 -2.37
CA ALA A 197 38.22 3.28 -2.26
C ALA A 197 38.08 2.85 -0.79
N LEU A 198 36.86 2.43 -0.42
CA LEU A 198 36.55 1.98 0.93
C LEU A 198 37.21 0.60 1.19
N ASP A 199 37.91 0.47 2.31
CA ASP A 199 38.45 -0.82 2.73
C ASP A 199 37.35 -1.74 3.25
N ALA A 200 37.38 -3.02 2.86
CA ALA A 200 36.34 -3.99 3.18
C ALA A 200 36.22 -4.28 4.69
N ARG A 201 37.36 -4.33 5.41
CA ARG A 201 37.35 -4.60 6.85
C ARG A 201 36.86 -3.39 7.64
N ASP A 202 37.26 -2.20 7.21
CA ASP A 202 36.79 -0.95 7.83
C ASP A 202 35.28 -0.78 7.67
N VAL A 203 34.75 -1.02 6.47
CA VAL A 203 33.29 -0.94 6.21
C VAL A 203 32.54 -1.97 7.05
N ASP A 204 32.96 -3.24 7.05
CA ASP A 204 32.29 -4.30 7.84
C ASP A 204 32.32 -3.94 9.35
N THR A 205 33.45 -3.51 9.88
CA THR A 205 33.59 -3.12 11.29
C THR A 205 32.65 -1.97 11.64
N GLN A 206 32.68 -0.89 10.85
CA GLN A 206 31.85 0.31 11.10
C GLN A 206 30.36 0.01 11.00
N LEU A 207 29.94 -0.81 10.02
CA LEU A 207 28.55 -1.20 9.84
C LEU A 207 28.06 -2.10 10.99
N ARG A 208 28.88 -3.06 11.44
CA ARG A 208 28.53 -3.92 12.58
C ARG A 208 28.43 -3.15 13.90
N GLU A 209 29.18 -2.08 14.07
CA GLU A 209 29.05 -1.21 15.24
C GLU A 209 27.69 -0.49 15.32
N LEU A 210 26.99 -0.28 14.20
CA LEU A 210 25.63 0.25 14.18
C LEU A 210 24.60 -0.75 14.73
N LEU A 211 24.92 -2.06 14.74
CA LEU A 211 23.96 -3.11 15.06
C LEU A 211 23.97 -3.44 16.55
N THR A 212 22.78 -3.68 17.13
CA THR A 212 22.66 -4.33 18.43
C THR A 212 23.15 -5.79 18.35
N PRO A 213 23.50 -6.43 19.46
CA PRO A 213 23.92 -7.84 19.46
C PRO A 213 22.94 -8.76 18.71
N ALA A 214 21.64 -8.63 18.96
CA ALA A 214 20.59 -9.40 18.29
C ALA A 214 20.54 -9.17 16.76
N LEU A 215 20.72 -7.92 16.31
CA LEU A 215 20.77 -7.61 14.88
C LEU A 215 22.06 -8.12 14.21
N ARG A 216 23.19 -8.18 14.95
CA ARG A 216 24.43 -8.79 14.46
C ARG A 216 24.27 -10.29 14.22
N GLU A 217 23.63 -11.00 15.16
CA GLU A 217 23.33 -12.42 15.01
C GLU A 217 22.42 -12.65 13.80
N LYS A 218 21.36 -11.88 13.68
CA LYS A 218 20.44 -11.94 12.54
C LYS A 218 21.16 -11.68 11.22
N PHE A 219 21.97 -10.61 11.13
CA PHE A 219 22.75 -10.32 9.93
C PHE A 219 23.74 -11.41 9.57
N SER A 220 24.38 -12.02 10.58
CA SER A 220 25.32 -13.13 10.36
C SER A 220 24.61 -14.40 9.84
N ALA A 221 23.36 -14.61 10.21
CA ALA A 221 22.56 -15.76 9.75
C ALA A 221 21.92 -15.51 8.36
N GLU A 222 21.39 -14.31 8.10
CA GLU A 222 20.59 -14.01 6.90
C GLU A 222 21.40 -13.35 5.78
N MET A 223 22.62 -12.87 6.06
CA MET A 223 23.51 -12.15 5.11
C MET A 223 22.88 -10.89 4.50
N SER A 224 21.71 -10.49 4.98
CA SER A 224 20.98 -9.29 4.60
C SER A 224 20.15 -8.79 5.76
N LEU A 225 20.08 -7.46 5.95
CA LEU A 225 19.37 -6.84 7.07
C LEU A 225 18.85 -5.47 6.70
N ASP A 226 17.54 -5.27 6.85
CA ASP A 226 16.94 -3.93 6.85
C ASP A 226 16.96 -3.35 8.27
N LEU A 227 17.34 -2.07 8.39
CA LEU A 227 17.38 -1.36 9.66
C LEU A 227 16.99 0.10 9.48
N LEU A 228 16.60 0.73 10.58
CA LEU A 228 16.40 2.18 10.66
C LEU A 228 17.46 2.77 11.58
N VAL A 229 18.20 3.75 11.09
CA VAL A 229 19.24 4.46 11.83
C VAL A 229 18.74 5.87 12.14
N THR A 230 18.99 6.36 13.34
CA THR A 230 18.74 7.75 13.73
C THR A 230 20.07 8.37 14.18
N THR A 231 20.46 9.49 13.57
CA THR A 231 21.67 10.21 13.95
C THR A 231 21.45 11.05 15.21
N PRO A 232 22.52 11.51 15.89
CA PRO A 232 22.40 12.42 17.05
C PRO A 232 21.63 13.72 16.73
N SER A 233 21.71 14.21 15.51
CA SER A 233 20.94 15.38 15.06
C SER A 233 19.47 15.10 14.74
N GLY A 234 19.02 13.82 14.88
CA GLY A 234 17.66 13.40 14.60
C GLY A 234 17.37 13.04 13.14
N LEU A 235 18.38 13.04 12.24
CA LEU A 235 18.21 12.51 10.89
C LEU A 235 17.93 11.01 10.96
N ARG A 236 16.93 10.56 10.21
CA ARG A 236 16.59 9.14 10.07
C ARG A 236 17.05 8.64 8.71
N ALA A 237 17.59 7.43 8.68
CA ALA A 237 17.97 6.78 7.43
C ALA A 237 17.56 5.31 7.46
N ARG A 238 16.87 4.86 6.41
CA ARG A 238 16.59 3.45 6.19
C ARG A 238 17.80 2.80 5.54
N GLY A 239 18.43 1.87 6.24
CA GLY A 239 19.59 1.12 5.78
C GLY A 239 19.21 -0.29 5.34
N ASN A 240 19.85 -0.77 4.30
CA ASN A 240 19.92 -2.18 3.94
C ASN A 240 21.39 -2.59 3.93
N LEU A 241 21.75 -3.53 4.78
CA LEU A 241 23.05 -4.18 4.82
C LEU A 241 22.96 -5.52 4.10
N TYR A 242 23.96 -5.83 3.27
CA TYR A 242 24.00 -7.09 2.54
C TYR A 242 25.44 -7.49 2.22
N VAL A 243 25.67 -8.79 2.04
CA VAL A 243 27.00 -9.35 1.76
C VAL A 243 27.14 -9.60 0.27
N THR A 244 28.30 -9.23 -0.30
CA THR A 244 28.69 -9.51 -1.68
C THR A 244 30.07 -10.16 -1.72
N ASN A 245 30.58 -10.46 -2.91
CA ASN A 245 31.93 -10.95 -3.12
C ASN A 245 33.03 -9.95 -2.68
N THR A 246 32.73 -8.68 -2.56
CA THR A 246 33.66 -7.63 -2.09
C THR A 246 33.59 -7.39 -0.57
N GLY A 247 32.66 -8.02 0.12
CA GLY A 247 32.43 -7.87 1.56
C GLY A 247 31.04 -7.34 1.92
N THR A 248 30.92 -6.79 3.13
CA THR A 248 29.68 -6.18 3.62
C THR A 248 29.45 -4.82 2.96
N ASN A 249 28.31 -4.67 2.33
CA ASN A 249 27.85 -3.44 1.68
C ASN A 249 26.69 -2.83 2.47
N ALA A 250 26.45 -1.55 2.30
CA ALA A 250 25.26 -0.89 2.81
C ALA A 250 24.77 0.21 1.89
N THR A 251 23.42 0.33 1.83
CA THR A 251 22.76 1.47 1.20
C THR A 251 21.84 2.12 2.22
N PHE A 252 22.03 3.41 2.47
CA PHE A 252 21.19 4.19 3.38
C PHE A 252 20.36 5.19 2.58
N ARG A 253 19.05 5.10 2.68
CA ARG A 253 18.11 6.10 2.18
C ARG A 253 17.84 7.13 3.27
N LEU A 254 18.17 8.39 3.00
CA LEU A 254 17.94 9.50 3.92
C LEU A 254 16.45 9.86 3.93
N VAL A 255 15.88 9.98 5.12
CA VAL A 255 14.47 10.32 5.32
C VAL A 255 14.38 11.80 5.73
N ARG A 256 13.44 12.54 5.16
CA ARG A 256 13.20 13.93 5.54
C ARG A 256 12.82 14.03 7.02
N ARG A 257 13.33 15.05 7.71
CA ARG A 257 13.07 15.24 9.16
C ARG A 257 11.65 15.70 9.43
N THR A 258 11.11 16.52 8.55
CA THR A 258 9.78 17.11 8.66
C THR A 258 8.94 16.74 7.46
N ALA A 259 7.63 16.61 7.67
CA ALA A 259 6.69 16.48 6.57
C ALA A 259 6.69 17.78 5.76
N PRO A 260 6.86 17.71 4.43
CA PRO A 260 6.74 18.88 3.59
C PRO A 260 5.28 19.34 3.49
N THR A 261 5.06 20.58 3.12
CA THR A 261 3.75 21.09 2.74
C THR A 261 3.37 20.66 1.32
N LEU A 262 2.09 20.71 0.97
CA LEU A 262 1.63 20.43 -0.40
C LEU A 262 2.29 21.40 -1.40
N ALA A 263 2.44 22.68 -1.04
CA ALA A 263 3.08 23.70 -1.87
C ALA A 263 4.57 23.39 -2.15
N GLU A 264 5.33 22.97 -1.13
CA GLU A 264 6.73 22.56 -1.31
C GLU A 264 6.88 21.32 -2.22
N LEU A 265 5.86 20.49 -2.28
CA LEU A 265 5.82 19.34 -3.20
C LEU A 265 5.36 19.73 -4.61
N GLY A 266 4.90 20.98 -4.82
CA GLY A 266 4.27 21.41 -6.07
C GLY A 266 2.94 20.73 -6.34
N LEU A 267 2.25 20.30 -5.28
CA LEU A 267 0.94 19.68 -5.35
C LEU A 267 -0.16 20.76 -5.33
N PRO A 268 -1.25 20.58 -6.08
CA PRO A 268 -2.32 21.57 -6.13
C PRO A 268 -3.08 21.68 -4.80
N ASP A 269 -3.48 22.88 -4.42
CA ASP A 269 -4.24 23.15 -3.20
C ASP A 269 -5.57 22.40 -3.13
N GLN A 270 -6.10 21.98 -4.26
CA GLN A 270 -7.29 21.16 -4.36
C GLN A 270 -7.20 19.85 -3.53
N LEU A 271 -5.98 19.31 -3.30
CA LEU A 271 -5.82 18.14 -2.47
C LEU A 271 -6.23 18.38 -1.00
N LYS A 272 -6.32 19.64 -0.57
CA LYS A 272 -6.81 20.01 0.77
C LYS A 272 -8.26 19.54 0.98
N SER A 273 -9.11 19.63 -0.06
CA SER A 273 -10.51 19.20 0.07
C SER A 273 -10.68 17.71 0.43
N PHE A 274 -9.66 16.90 0.19
CA PHE A 274 -9.70 15.48 0.58
C PHE A 274 -9.54 15.22 2.08
N ILE A 275 -9.03 16.18 2.82
CA ILE A 275 -8.93 16.05 4.27
C ILE A 275 -10.15 16.64 5.00
N ASP A 276 -11.05 17.33 4.30
CA ASP A 276 -12.23 17.95 4.91
C ASP A 276 -13.37 16.95 5.16
N TYR A 277 -13.27 15.74 4.61
CA TYR A 277 -14.25 14.69 4.85
C TYR A 277 -14.15 14.17 6.27
N ALA A 278 -15.32 13.93 6.90
CA ALA A 278 -15.39 13.33 8.22
C ALA A 278 -15.13 11.80 8.16
N GLN A 279 -15.54 11.15 7.07
CA GLN A 279 -15.39 9.71 6.87
C GLN A 279 -15.19 9.41 5.39
N GLY A 280 -14.81 8.18 5.07
CA GLY A 280 -14.59 7.72 3.70
C GLY A 280 -13.14 7.40 3.43
N MET A 281 -12.77 7.23 2.17
CA MET A 281 -11.44 6.80 1.77
C MET A 281 -10.83 7.72 0.73
N VAL A 282 -9.56 8.05 0.89
CA VAL A 282 -8.72 8.70 -0.12
C VAL A 282 -7.48 7.85 -0.36
N LEU A 283 -7.15 7.62 -1.63
CA LEU A 283 -6.01 6.79 -2.01
C LEU A 283 -4.90 7.64 -2.63
N VAL A 284 -3.67 7.44 -2.17
CA VAL A 284 -2.46 7.94 -2.83
C VAL A 284 -1.77 6.77 -3.51
N THR A 285 -1.72 6.78 -4.84
CA THR A 285 -1.24 5.64 -5.62
C THR A 285 -0.06 6.02 -6.52
N GLY A 286 0.63 5.04 -7.04
CA GLY A 286 1.81 5.20 -7.89
C GLY A 286 2.79 4.06 -7.69
N LEU A 287 3.74 3.93 -8.61
CA LEU A 287 4.79 2.91 -8.52
C LEU A 287 5.74 3.16 -7.32
N ALA A 288 6.59 2.20 -7.00
CA ALA A 288 7.62 2.38 -5.98
C ALA A 288 8.49 3.61 -6.30
N GLY A 289 8.77 4.44 -5.28
CA GLY A 289 9.54 5.67 -5.44
C GLY A 289 8.80 6.85 -6.07
N SER A 290 7.48 6.77 -6.26
CA SER A 290 6.68 7.89 -6.81
C SER A 290 6.37 9.01 -5.80
N GLY A 291 6.74 8.87 -4.53
CA GLY A 291 6.55 9.88 -3.50
C GLY A 291 5.28 9.74 -2.67
N LYS A 292 4.57 8.61 -2.71
CA LYS A 292 3.32 8.37 -1.97
C LYS A 292 3.42 8.66 -0.47
N THR A 293 4.43 8.09 0.19
CA THR A 293 4.69 8.31 1.62
C THR A 293 4.87 9.79 1.94
N THR A 294 5.57 10.52 1.08
CA THR A 294 5.80 11.96 1.25
C THR A 294 4.51 12.77 1.11
N THR A 295 3.65 12.39 0.16
CA THR A 295 2.33 13.04 -0.03
C THR A 295 1.39 12.72 1.11
N LEU A 296 1.33 11.45 1.56
CA LEU A 296 0.55 11.10 2.76
C LEU A 296 1.03 11.88 3.99
N ALA A 297 2.35 11.98 4.18
CA ALA A 297 2.90 12.76 5.30
C ALA A 297 2.53 14.25 5.20
N ALA A 298 2.47 14.82 4.00
CA ALA A 298 2.01 16.20 3.80
C ALA A 298 0.53 16.38 4.15
N LEU A 299 -0.33 15.42 3.77
CA LEU A 299 -1.75 15.43 4.14
C LEU A 299 -1.94 15.27 5.65
N VAL A 300 -1.22 14.34 6.29
CA VAL A 300 -1.23 14.16 7.77
C VAL A 300 -0.76 15.43 8.46
N ASN A 301 0.30 16.08 7.96
CA ASN A 301 0.78 17.33 8.52
C ASN A 301 -0.27 18.43 8.45
N LEU A 302 -0.99 18.53 7.33
CA LEU A 302 -2.07 19.49 7.13
C LEU A 302 -3.24 19.21 8.10
N ILE A 303 -3.67 17.95 8.24
CA ILE A 303 -4.67 17.55 9.24
C ILE A 303 -4.20 17.94 10.65
N ALA A 304 -2.94 17.63 10.99
CA ALA A 304 -2.38 17.94 12.29
C ALA A 304 -2.35 19.44 12.60
N GLU A 305 -2.25 20.30 11.59
CA GLU A 305 -2.29 21.76 11.72
C GLU A 305 -3.72 22.32 11.87
N GLU A 306 -4.66 21.78 11.13
CA GLU A 306 -5.98 22.37 10.94
C GLU A 306 -7.05 21.76 11.83
N ARG A 307 -6.99 20.45 12.13
CA ARG A 307 -8.04 19.66 12.79
C ARG A 307 -7.62 19.22 14.19
N ALA A 308 -8.54 19.30 15.17
CA ALA A 308 -8.32 18.83 16.53
C ALA A 308 -8.86 17.40 16.67
N GLU A 309 -8.18 16.45 16.06
CA GLU A 309 -8.61 15.07 15.87
C GLU A 309 -7.52 14.07 16.25
N HIS A 310 -7.90 12.80 16.40
CA HIS A 310 -6.98 11.70 16.61
C HIS A 310 -6.64 11.06 15.27
N VAL A 311 -5.39 11.16 14.86
CA VAL A 311 -4.82 10.57 13.65
C VAL A 311 -3.98 9.36 14.03
N LEU A 312 -4.34 8.17 13.54
CA LEU A 312 -3.57 6.95 13.74
C LEU A 312 -2.88 6.54 12.44
N CYS A 313 -1.55 6.61 12.42
CA CYS A 313 -0.74 6.20 11.28
C CYS A 313 -0.18 4.78 11.48
N LEU A 314 -0.41 3.92 10.49
CA LEU A 314 0.10 2.56 10.40
C LEU A 314 1.12 2.50 9.25
N GLU A 315 2.39 2.25 9.55
CA GLU A 315 3.50 2.43 8.59
C GLU A 315 4.52 1.27 8.65
N ASP A 316 5.24 1.06 7.56
CA ASP A 316 6.30 0.05 7.45
C ASP A 316 7.47 0.52 6.55
N PRO A 317 8.51 1.12 7.15
CA PRO A 317 8.60 1.66 8.51
C PRO A 317 7.98 3.06 8.68
N VAL A 318 7.91 3.56 9.93
CA VAL A 318 7.64 4.98 10.19
C VAL A 318 8.85 5.79 9.69
N GLU A 319 8.68 6.56 8.62
CA GLU A 319 9.74 7.38 8.04
C GLU A 319 9.77 8.78 8.66
N ILE A 320 8.72 9.55 8.52
CA ILE A 320 8.59 10.93 9.00
C ILE A 320 7.87 10.94 10.33
N ILE A 321 8.42 11.68 11.31
CA ILE A 321 7.75 11.88 12.60
C ILE A 321 6.91 13.13 12.54
N HIS A 322 5.64 13.01 12.88
CA HIS A 322 4.72 14.14 12.96
C HIS A 322 4.78 14.76 14.36
N PRO A 323 5.19 16.03 14.49
CA PRO A 323 5.19 16.72 15.78
C PRO A 323 3.75 16.95 16.24
N ALA A 324 3.55 17.01 17.56
CA ALA A 324 2.28 17.39 18.14
C ALA A 324 1.89 18.82 17.71
N LYS A 325 0.67 18.97 17.19
CA LYS A 325 0.04 20.23 16.76
C LYS A 325 -1.38 20.30 17.33
N LYS A 326 -2.40 20.64 16.53
CA LYS A 326 -3.79 20.55 16.96
C LYS A 326 -4.26 19.11 17.11
N ALA A 327 -3.89 18.23 16.15
CA ALA A 327 -4.26 16.82 16.21
C ALA A 327 -3.34 16.03 17.14
N LEU A 328 -3.91 14.97 17.74
CA LEU A 328 -3.16 13.90 18.38
C LEU A 328 -2.72 12.92 17.26
N VAL A 329 -1.43 12.83 16.98
CA VAL A 329 -0.92 11.91 15.96
C VAL A 329 -0.19 10.75 16.60
N ASN A 330 -0.74 9.55 16.47
CA ASN A 330 -0.13 8.30 16.91
C ASN A 330 0.40 7.53 15.70
N GLN A 331 1.67 7.11 15.76
CA GLN A 331 2.32 6.35 14.70
C GLN A 331 2.72 4.97 15.20
N ARG A 332 2.30 3.93 14.50
CA ARG A 332 2.59 2.52 14.81
C ARG A 332 3.32 1.88 13.65
N GLN A 333 4.50 1.35 13.91
CA GLN A 333 5.32 0.67 12.92
C GLN A 333 5.01 -0.83 12.91
N VAL A 334 4.76 -1.37 11.71
CA VAL A 334 4.67 -2.82 11.52
C VAL A 334 6.03 -3.47 11.80
N GLY A 335 6.02 -4.62 12.45
CA GLY A 335 7.22 -5.35 12.86
C GLY A 335 7.83 -4.86 14.18
N ARG A 336 7.48 -3.65 14.65
CA ARG A 336 7.96 -3.09 15.92
C ARG A 336 6.83 -2.90 16.95
N ASP A 337 5.79 -2.18 16.57
CA ASP A 337 4.68 -1.80 17.45
C ASP A 337 3.45 -2.66 17.21
N THR A 338 3.38 -3.34 16.08
CA THR A 338 2.32 -4.26 15.68
C THR A 338 2.87 -5.33 14.75
N GLY A 339 2.22 -6.50 14.70
CA GLY A 339 2.67 -7.63 13.87
C GLY A 339 2.33 -7.51 12.38
N SER A 340 1.28 -6.76 12.00
CA SER A 340 0.86 -6.55 10.61
C SER A 340 -0.05 -5.35 10.49
N PHE A 341 -0.26 -4.84 9.25
CA PHE A 341 -1.24 -3.81 8.95
C PHE A 341 -2.66 -4.23 9.36
N ALA A 342 -3.08 -5.44 8.98
CA ALA A 342 -4.40 -5.96 9.30
C ALA A 342 -4.64 -6.05 10.82
N ARG A 343 -3.64 -6.53 11.59
CA ARG A 343 -3.72 -6.58 13.05
C ARG A 343 -3.82 -5.18 13.67
N ALA A 344 -3.02 -4.24 13.19
CA ALA A 344 -3.04 -2.86 13.64
C ALA A 344 -4.39 -2.21 13.36
N LEU A 345 -4.93 -2.40 12.14
CA LEU A 345 -6.18 -1.80 11.71
C LEU A 345 -7.39 -2.35 12.49
N ARG A 346 -7.41 -3.66 12.82
CA ARG A 346 -8.41 -4.20 13.75
C ARG A 346 -8.33 -3.58 15.16
N GLY A 347 -7.11 -3.26 15.62
CA GLY A 347 -6.91 -2.53 16.88
C GLY A 347 -7.41 -1.11 16.79
N ALA A 348 -7.11 -0.44 15.67
CA ALA A 348 -7.45 0.96 15.39
C ALA A 348 -8.93 1.27 15.64
N LEU A 349 -9.83 0.40 15.18
CA LEU A 349 -11.28 0.56 15.36
C LEU A 349 -11.74 0.62 16.85
N ARG A 350 -10.85 0.42 17.82
CA ARG A 350 -11.11 0.51 19.27
C ARG A 350 -10.21 1.53 19.96
N GLU A 351 -9.42 2.29 19.19
CA GLU A 351 -8.47 3.29 19.68
C GLU A 351 -9.03 4.72 19.52
N ASP A 352 -10.32 4.83 19.11
CA ASP A 352 -11.06 6.09 18.90
C ASP A 352 -10.33 7.08 17.97
N PRO A 353 -9.89 6.66 16.75
CA PRO A 353 -9.32 7.57 15.78
C PRO A 353 -10.41 8.19 14.92
N ASP A 354 -10.25 9.45 14.56
CA ASP A 354 -11.05 10.11 13.52
C ASP A 354 -10.46 9.82 12.12
N VAL A 355 -9.12 9.77 12.03
CA VAL A 355 -8.38 9.54 10.81
C VAL A 355 -7.43 8.36 10.94
N ILE A 356 -7.49 7.43 10.00
CA ILE A 356 -6.59 6.27 9.93
C ILE A 356 -5.75 6.36 8.66
N VAL A 357 -4.43 6.36 8.83
CA VAL A 357 -3.47 6.36 7.72
C VAL A 357 -2.88 4.97 7.56
N VAL A 358 -3.02 4.39 6.37
CA VAL A 358 -2.47 3.06 6.06
C VAL A 358 -1.36 3.20 5.03
N GLY A 359 -0.14 3.01 5.47
CA GLY A 359 1.08 3.24 4.68
C GLY A 359 1.19 2.37 3.42
N ASP A 360 0.60 1.19 3.38
CA ASP A 360 0.51 0.37 2.16
C ASP A 360 -0.63 -0.65 2.24
N LEU A 361 -1.55 -0.59 1.29
CA LEU A 361 -2.68 -1.50 1.09
C LEU A 361 -2.25 -2.63 0.14
N ARG A 362 -1.58 -3.67 0.67
CA ARG A 362 -0.98 -4.75 -0.14
C ARG A 362 -1.87 -5.97 -0.27
N ASP A 363 -2.45 -6.40 0.82
CA ASP A 363 -3.18 -7.67 0.94
C ASP A 363 -4.68 -7.43 1.09
N GLY A 364 -5.46 -8.48 0.73
CA GLY A 364 -6.92 -8.40 0.71
C GLY A 364 -7.53 -8.16 2.09
N GLU A 365 -6.91 -8.66 3.15
CA GLU A 365 -7.41 -8.48 4.50
C GLU A 365 -7.27 -7.03 4.96
N THR A 366 -6.09 -6.42 4.74
CA THR A 366 -5.85 -5.00 5.03
C THR A 366 -6.78 -4.10 4.21
N ILE A 367 -6.99 -4.40 2.91
CA ILE A 367 -7.90 -3.65 2.04
C ILE A 367 -9.34 -3.76 2.56
N SER A 368 -9.80 -4.96 2.92
CA SER A 368 -11.15 -5.18 3.45
C SER A 368 -11.41 -4.38 4.73
N LEU A 369 -10.48 -4.42 5.66
CA LEU A 369 -10.57 -3.67 6.91
C LEU A 369 -10.54 -2.15 6.69
N ALA A 370 -9.73 -1.67 5.73
CA ALA A 370 -9.66 -0.25 5.38
C ALA A 370 -10.98 0.25 4.76
N VAL A 371 -11.58 -0.52 3.85
CA VAL A 371 -12.91 -0.21 3.28
C VAL A 371 -13.98 -0.18 4.38
N THR A 372 -13.96 -1.18 5.28
CA THR A 372 -14.91 -1.21 6.41
C THR A 372 -14.73 -0.01 7.33
N ALA A 373 -13.50 0.37 7.67
CA ALA A 373 -13.22 1.55 8.50
C ALA A 373 -13.74 2.83 7.84
N ALA A 374 -13.55 2.99 6.53
CA ALA A 374 -14.04 4.14 5.77
C ALA A 374 -15.57 4.23 5.74
N GLU A 375 -16.27 3.10 5.76
CA GLU A 375 -17.73 3.04 5.76
C GLU A 375 -18.31 3.26 7.17
N THR A 376 -17.56 2.90 8.21
CA THR A 376 -18.02 2.94 9.60
C THR A 376 -17.62 4.21 10.38
N GLY A 377 -17.31 5.30 9.69
CA GLY A 377 -17.18 6.61 10.32
C GLY A 377 -15.74 7.16 10.40
N HIS A 378 -14.74 6.54 9.76
CA HIS A 378 -13.36 7.02 9.79
C HIS A 378 -12.94 7.59 8.43
N LEU A 379 -12.14 8.64 8.43
CA LEU A 379 -11.42 9.06 7.23
C LEU A 379 -10.17 8.18 7.06
N VAL A 380 -10.14 7.38 6.00
CA VAL A 380 -9.00 6.50 5.71
C VAL A 380 -8.14 7.08 4.59
N LEU A 381 -6.89 7.40 4.89
CA LEU A 381 -5.89 7.77 3.90
C LEU A 381 -5.00 6.56 3.63
N GLY A 382 -5.10 5.96 2.45
CA GLY A 382 -4.36 4.76 2.10
C GLY A 382 -3.34 4.96 0.98
N SER A 383 -2.21 4.24 0.99
CA SER A 383 -1.39 4.15 -0.21
C SER A 383 -1.45 2.79 -0.88
N MET A 384 -1.28 2.79 -2.21
CA MET A 384 -1.31 1.57 -3.01
C MET A 384 -0.33 1.62 -4.18
N ASN A 385 0.32 0.50 -4.48
CA ASN A 385 1.25 0.37 -5.61
C ASN A 385 0.49 0.05 -6.90
N THR A 386 -0.17 1.07 -7.49
CA THR A 386 -0.88 0.96 -8.78
C THR A 386 -0.53 2.14 -9.68
N ALA A 387 -0.55 1.92 -10.99
CA ALA A 387 -0.08 2.90 -11.97
C ALA A 387 -1.17 3.89 -12.42
N SER A 388 -2.44 3.69 -12.04
CA SER A 388 -3.58 4.57 -12.37
C SER A 388 -4.71 4.43 -11.35
N ALA A 389 -5.59 5.41 -11.29
CA ALA A 389 -6.76 5.43 -10.43
C ALA A 389 -7.73 4.26 -10.72
N VAL A 390 -7.98 3.97 -11.99
CA VAL A 390 -8.82 2.83 -12.40
C VAL A 390 -8.26 1.52 -11.89
N ARG A 391 -6.94 1.31 -12.00
CA ARG A 391 -6.28 0.09 -11.49
C ARG A 391 -6.33 0.00 -9.96
N ALA A 392 -6.30 1.14 -9.26
CA ALA A 392 -6.43 1.16 -7.81
C ALA A 392 -7.80 0.66 -7.37
N ILE A 393 -8.88 1.18 -7.98
CA ILE A 393 -10.25 0.75 -7.70
C ILE A 393 -10.42 -0.74 -8.05
N SER A 394 -9.97 -1.16 -9.24
CA SER A 394 -10.04 -2.57 -9.64
C SER A 394 -9.30 -3.50 -8.67
N ARG A 395 -8.17 -3.05 -8.09
CA ARG A 395 -7.43 -3.83 -7.10
C ARG A 395 -8.18 -3.93 -5.77
N ILE A 396 -8.86 -2.87 -5.33
CA ILE A 396 -9.74 -2.94 -4.15
C ILE A 396 -10.84 -3.97 -4.38
N LEU A 397 -11.57 -3.86 -5.50
CA LEU A 397 -12.66 -4.77 -5.82
C LEU A 397 -12.18 -6.23 -5.95
N GLY A 398 -11.02 -6.43 -6.58
CA GLY A 398 -10.40 -7.75 -6.76
C GLY A 398 -9.85 -8.38 -5.46
N ALA A 399 -9.76 -7.62 -4.36
CA ALA A 399 -9.35 -8.15 -3.07
C ALA A 399 -10.45 -9.00 -2.39
N PHE A 400 -11.69 -8.91 -2.89
CA PHE A 400 -12.84 -9.61 -2.32
C PHE A 400 -13.29 -10.79 -3.20
N PRO A 401 -13.86 -11.84 -2.59
CA PRO A 401 -14.44 -12.96 -3.33
C PRO A 401 -15.51 -12.50 -4.33
N PRO A 402 -15.69 -13.16 -5.49
CA PRO A 402 -16.67 -12.77 -6.50
C PRO A 402 -18.09 -12.56 -5.97
N ALA A 403 -18.53 -13.42 -5.02
CA ALA A 403 -19.84 -13.31 -4.40
C ALA A 403 -20.07 -12.01 -3.62
N GLN A 404 -19.02 -11.35 -3.15
CA GLN A 404 -19.07 -10.11 -2.37
C GLN A 404 -18.84 -8.86 -3.23
N GLN A 405 -18.33 -8.99 -4.45
CA GLN A 405 -17.91 -7.84 -5.26
C GLN A 405 -19.02 -6.85 -5.57
N THR A 406 -20.27 -7.31 -5.73
CA THR A 406 -21.40 -6.40 -5.96
C THR A 406 -21.65 -5.50 -4.75
N GLN A 407 -21.63 -6.07 -3.55
CA GLN A 407 -21.76 -5.29 -2.32
C GLN A 407 -20.58 -4.33 -2.14
N VAL A 408 -19.36 -4.81 -2.37
CA VAL A 408 -18.15 -3.99 -2.24
C VAL A 408 -18.13 -2.85 -3.25
N ARG A 409 -18.61 -3.06 -4.48
CA ARG A 409 -18.78 -1.96 -5.45
C ARG A 409 -19.69 -0.85 -4.91
N SER A 410 -20.80 -1.21 -4.27
CA SER A 410 -21.68 -0.23 -3.62
C SER A 410 -20.91 0.52 -2.51
N MET A 411 -20.29 -0.20 -1.58
CA MET A 411 -19.53 0.38 -0.48
C MET A 411 -18.43 1.33 -0.98
N VAL A 412 -17.61 0.89 -1.93
CA VAL A 412 -16.54 1.71 -2.51
C VAL A 412 -17.08 2.90 -3.28
N SER A 413 -18.22 2.74 -4.00
CA SER A 413 -18.84 3.85 -4.74
C SER A 413 -19.34 4.98 -3.83
N GLU A 414 -19.61 4.71 -2.58
CA GLU A 414 -20.13 5.64 -1.58
C GLU A 414 -19.02 6.16 -0.65
N SER A 415 -18.09 5.30 -0.25
CA SER A 415 -17.03 5.66 0.72
C SER A 415 -15.76 6.21 0.09
N LEU A 416 -15.43 5.90 -1.18
CA LEU A 416 -14.25 6.44 -1.84
C LEU A 416 -14.50 7.88 -2.30
N HIS A 417 -13.64 8.82 -1.90
CA HIS A 417 -13.75 10.24 -2.29
C HIS A 417 -12.80 10.63 -3.41
N GLY A 418 -11.62 10.01 -3.45
CA GLY A 418 -10.68 10.31 -4.51
C GLY A 418 -9.48 9.39 -4.57
N VAL A 419 -8.84 9.42 -5.74
CA VAL A 419 -7.60 8.69 -5.99
C VAL A 419 -6.57 9.65 -6.59
N ILE A 420 -5.46 9.81 -5.90
CA ILE A 420 -4.32 10.63 -6.28
C ILE A 420 -3.24 9.69 -6.81
N THR A 421 -3.11 9.57 -8.13
CA THR A 421 -2.03 8.77 -8.74
C THR A 421 -0.87 9.68 -9.10
N GLN A 422 0.35 9.30 -8.74
CA GLN A 422 1.50 10.16 -8.94
C GLN A 422 2.71 9.45 -9.53
N ARG A 423 3.49 10.23 -10.30
CA ARG A 423 4.80 9.84 -10.84
C ARG A 423 5.80 10.97 -10.63
N LEU A 424 7.04 10.61 -10.32
CA LEU A 424 8.15 11.56 -10.28
C LEU A 424 8.86 11.58 -11.62
N ILE A 425 8.90 12.77 -12.24
CA ILE A 425 9.51 13.00 -13.56
C ILE A 425 10.76 13.85 -13.36
N PRO A 426 11.90 13.51 -14.00
CA PRO A 426 13.08 14.37 -14.00
C PRO A 426 12.77 15.74 -14.63
N THR A 427 13.20 16.79 -13.97
CA THR A 427 13.07 18.19 -14.49
C THR A 427 14.33 18.61 -15.25
N ILE A 428 14.20 19.62 -16.08
CA ILE A 428 15.32 20.13 -16.92
C ILE A 428 16.46 20.68 -16.07
N ASP A 429 16.14 21.25 -14.90
CA ASP A 429 17.11 21.74 -13.91
C ASP A 429 17.79 20.65 -13.07
N GLY A 430 17.53 19.37 -13.37
CA GLY A 430 18.12 18.23 -12.67
C GLY A 430 17.41 17.81 -11.38
N GLY A 431 16.26 18.42 -11.04
CA GLY A 431 15.38 18.05 -9.95
C GLY A 431 14.38 16.96 -10.34
N ARG A 432 13.27 16.90 -9.61
CA ARG A 432 12.11 16.05 -9.92
C ARG A 432 10.82 16.81 -9.66
N ALA A 433 9.85 16.65 -10.54
CA ALA A 433 8.49 17.16 -10.38
C ALA A 433 7.50 16.01 -10.25
N VAL A 434 6.39 16.25 -9.56
CA VAL A 434 5.30 15.29 -9.38
C VAL A 434 4.28 15.49 -10.50
N ALA A 435 4.15 14.52 -11.40
CA ALA A 435 3.02 14.45 -12.31
C ALA A 435 1.86 13.71 -11.61
N LEU A 436 0.66 14.28 -11.71
CA LEU A 436 -0.54 13.80 -11.04
C LEU A 436 -1.62 13.37 -12.02
N GLU A 437 -2.23 12.23 -11.71
CA GLU A 437 -3.57 11.88 -12.13
C GLU A 437 -4.49 12.03 -10.91
N LEU A 438 -5.58 12.76 -11.06
CA LEU A 438 -6.52 13.03 -9.97
C LEU A 438 -7.93 12.62 -10.38
N LEU A 439 -8.46 11.62 -9.71
CA LEU A 439 -9.84 11.19 -9.84
C LEU A 439 -10.61 11.65 -8.60
N VAL A 440 -11.66 12.41 -8.81
CA VAL A 440 -12.64 12.78 -7.78
C VAL A 440 -13.88 11.90 -7.97
N ILE A 441 -14.33 11.25 -6.92
CA ILE A 441 -15.50 10.38 -6.99
C ILE A 441 -16.76 11.24 -6.89
N THR A 442 -17.30 11.58 -8.04
CA THR A 442 -18.62 12.21 -8.16
C THR A 442 -19.73 11.16 -8.21
N PRO A 443 -21.01 11.53 -8.04
CA PRO A 443 -22.12 10.59 -8.21
C PRO A 443 -22.08 9.84 -9.55
N ALA A 444 -21.63 10.49 -10.64
CA ALA A 444 -21.47 9.87 -11.95
C ALA A 444 -20.39 8.79 -11.93
N ILE A 445 -19.23 9.07 -11.33
CA ILE A 445 -18.15 8.10 -11.17
C ILE A 445 -18.58 6.96 -10.24
N GLY A 446 -19.25 7.27 -9.12
CA GLY A 446 -19.79 6.27 -8.21
C GLY A 446 -20.73 5.29 -8.93
N ASN A 447 -21.59 5.77 -9.81
CA ASN A 447 -22.45 4.91 -10.63
C ASN A 447 -21.64 4.00 -11.57
N LEU A 448 -20.57 4.52 -12.19
CA LEU A 448 -19.70 3.69 -13.04
C LEU A 448 -19.01 2.57 -12.25
N ILE A 449 -18.61 2.84 -11.00
CA ILE A 449 -18.02 1.82 -10.11
C ILE A 449 -19.07 0.77 -9.75
N ARG A 450 -20.28 1.19 -9.35
CA ARG A 450 -21.38 0.32 -8.96
C ARG A 450 -21.82 -0.60 -10.09
N ASP A 451 -21.91 -0.05 -11.31
CA ASP A 451 -22.32 -0.75 -12.53
C ASP A 451 -21.19 -1.58 -13.19
N ASP A 452 -20.01 -1.64 -12.61
CA ASP A 452 -18.80 -2.31 -13.17
C ASP A 452 -18.35 -1.75 -14.54
N LYS A 453 -18.59 -0.45 -14.78
CA LYS A 453 -18.25 0.24 -16.03
C LYS A 453 -16.91 0.98 -15.92
N MET A 454 -15.91 0.34 -15.29
CA MET A 454 -14.59 0.94 -15.01
C MET A 454 -13.88 1.48 -16.25
N PHE A 455 -14.14 0.89 -17.43
CA PHE A 455 -13.56 1.35 -18.70
C PHE A 455 -14.02 2.76 -19.11
N GLN A 456 -15.15 3.26 -18.58
CA GLN A 456 -15.67 4.61 -18.87
C GLN A 456 -15.09 5.68 -17.94
N VAL A 457 -14.51 5.29 -16.79
CA VAL A 457 -14.00 6.23 -15.79
C VAL A 457 -12.95 7.19 -16.38
N ARG A 458 -12.06 6.69 -17.24
CA ARG A 458 -11.05 7.54 -17.89
C ARG A 458 -11.67 8.64 -18.76
N SER A 459 -12.67 8.31 -19.56
CA SER A 459 -13.38 9.30 -20.39
C SER A 459 -14.13 10.31 -19.53
N ALA A 460 -14.72 9.86 -18.42
CA ALA A 460 -15.38 10.74 -17.46
C ALA A 460 -14.37 11.69 -16.77
N MET A 461 -13.14 11.24 -16.49
CA MET A 461 -12.07 12.11 -15.98
C MET A 461 -11.71 13.23 -16.95
N GLN A 462 -11.64 12.95 -18.26
CA GLN A 462 -11.33 13.96 -19.29
C GLN A 462 -12.38 15.08 -19.34
N THR A 463 -13.64 14.76 -19.10
CA THR A 463 -14.75 15.73 -19.06
C THR A 463 -14.92 16.38 -17.69
N GLY A 464 -14.41 15.75 -16.61
CA GLY A 464 -14.54 16.20 -15.23
C GLY A 464 -13.53 17.26 -14.77
N LYS A 465 -12.87 17.97 -15.69
CA LYS A 465 -11.84 18.98 -15.35
C LYS A 465 -12.38 20.10 -14.46
N SER A 466 -13.61 20.53 -14.67
CA SER A 466 -14.29 21.55 -13.83
C SER A 466 -14.54 21.09 -12.40
N GLN A 467 -14.55 19.78 -12.17
CA GLN A 467 -14.67 19.13 -10.85
C GLN A 467 -13.29 18.81 -10.24
N GLY A 468 -12.22 19.28 -10.90
CA GLY A 468 -10.85 19.09 -10.47
C GLY A 468 -10.21 17.77 -10.90
N MET A 469 -10.84 16.98 -11.73
CA MET A 469 -10.24 15.78 -12.27
C MET A 469 -9.14 16.11 -13.27
N ARG A 470 -8.09 15.28 -13.27
CA ARG A 470 -6.92 15.47 -14.14
C ARG A 470 -6.39 14.12 -14.56
N THR A 471 -6.12 13.92 -15.86
CA THR A 471 -5.43 12.73 -16.33
C THR A 471 -3.90 12.89 -16.18
N MET A 472 -3.18 11.77 -16.15
CA MET A 472 -1.71 11.80 -16.14
C MET A 472 -1.16 12.55 -17.34
N ASP A 473 -1.73 12.35 -18.53
CA ASP A 473 -1.32 13.01 -19.77
C ASP A 473 -1.53 14.53 -19.73
N ASP A 474 -2.63 15.01 -19.11
CA ASP A 474 -2.85 16.46 -18.92
C ASP A 474 -1.76 17.08 -18.02
N SER A 475 -1.39 16.39 -16.94
CA SER A 475 -0.32 16.83 -16.03
C SER A 475 1.03 16.91 -16.74
N LEU A 476 1.38 15.87 -17.48
CA LEU A 476 2.63 15.81 -18.26
C LEU A 476 2.68 16.89 -19.35
N ARG A 477 1.56 17.08 -20.06
CA ARG A 477 1.44 18.13 -21.08
C ARG A 477 1.70 19.52 -20.51
N GLU A 478 1.12 19.84 -19.37
CA GLU A 478 1.33 21.14 -18.70
C GLU A 478 2.77 21.34 -18.26
N MET A 479 3.42 20.27 -17.73
CA MET A 479 4.83 20.33 -17.36
C MET A 479 5.77 20.59 -18.56
N VAL A 480 5.45 20.03 -19.72
CA VAL A 480 6.19 20.30 -20.95
C VAL A 480 5.93 21.72 -21.46
N LEU A 481 4.67 22.16 -21.48
CA LEU A 481 4.31 23.53 -21.93
C LEU A 481 4.93 24.61 -21.02
N SER A 482 5.02 24.35 -19.71
CA SER A 482 5.69 25.26 -18.76
C SER A 482 7.23 25.18 -18.79
N GLY A 483 7.80 24.33 -19.63
CA GLY A 483 9.26 24.17 -19.74
C GLY A 483 9.92 23.48 -18.53
N ARG A 484 9.14 22.84 -17.63
CA ARG A 484 9.69 22.17 -16.44
C ARG A 484 10.27 20.78 -16.77
N VAL A 485 9.69 20.08 -17.72
CA VAL A 485 10.04 18.70 -18.09
C VAL A 485 10.34 18.62 -19.59
N ALA A 486 11.36 17.87 -19.94
CA ALA A 486 11.69 17.61 -21.35
C ALA A 486 10.59 16.76 -22.02
N PRO A 487 10.22 17.04 -23.29
CA PRO A 487 9.19 16.30 -24.00
C PRO A 487 9.41 14.78 -24.02
N ASP A 488 10.66 14.35 -24.20
CA ASP A 488 11.01 12.92 -24.28
C ASP A 488 10.80 12.21 -22.94
N GLU A 489 11.10 12.87 -21.80
CA GLU A 489 10.83 12.33 -20.48
C GLU A 489 9.32 12.20 -20.21
N ALA A 490 8.54 13.20 -20.62
CA ALA A 490 7.09 13.15 -20.50
C ALA A 490 6.47 12.07 -21.40
N LYS A 491 6.88 11.97 -22.67
CA LYS A 491 6.40 10.96 -23.61
C LYS A 491 6.69 9.53 -23.18
N ARG A 492 7.83 9.29 -22.50
CA ARG A 492 8.22 7.96 -22.00
C ARG A 492 7.24 7.42 -20.96
N VAL A 493 6.56 8.28 -20.22
CA VAL A 493 5.65 7.91 -19.13
C VAL A 493 4.18 8.18 -19.44
N ALA A 494 3.89 8.93 -20.51
CA ALA A 494 2.53 9.22 -20.94
C ALA A 494 1.80 7.94 -21.38
N GLU A 495 0.51 7.89 -21.11
CA GLU A 495 -0.35 6.82 -21.61
C GLU A 495 -0.63 7.00 -23.11
N ASN A 496 -0.78 8.25 -23.55
CA ASN A 496 -0.87 8.61 -24.96
C ASN A 496 0.21 9.65 -25.32
N PRO A 497 1.39 9.20 -25.80
CA PRO A 497 2.49 10.09 -26.16
C PRO A 497 2.14 11.15 -27.22
N ALA A 498 1.13 10.90 -28.05
CA ALA A 498 0.70 11.85 -29.08
C ALA A 498 0.08 13.15 -28.49
N LEU A 499 -0.41 13.10 -27.25
CA LEU A 499 -0.94 14.27 -26.55
C LEU A 499 0.14 15.19 -25.98
N ILE A 500 1.39 14.73 -25.92
CA ILE A 500 2.51 15.47 -25.33
C ILE A 500 3.15 16.36 -26.42
N PRO A 501 3.24 17.68 -26.19
CA PRO A 501 3.84 18.59 -27.17
C PRO A 501 5.36 18.38 -27.28
N ASN A 502 5.94 18.80 -28.41
CA ASN A 502 7.37 18.64 -28.70
C ASN A 502 8.27 19.73 -28.04
N GLY A 503 7.69 20.65 -27.31
CA GLY A 503 8.42 21.73 -26.63
C GLY A 503 7.51 22.62 -25.81
N PRO A 504 8.10 23.61 -25.09
CA PRO A 504 7.35 24.59 -24.33
C PRO A 504 6.42 25.38 -25.25
N GLY A 505 5.19 25.62 -24.75
CA GLY A 505 4.23 26.47 -25.46
C GLY A 505 4.68 27.93 -25.40
N LYS A 506 4.37 28.69 -26.42
CA LYS A 506 4.36 30.17 -26.28
C LYS A 506 3.19 30.49 -25.35
N VAL A 507 3.49 31.10 -24.19
CA VAL A 507 2.53 31.64 -23.25
C VAL A 507 1.85 32.82 -23.89
#